data_5911e6f98b704eacfa9c884e7c8ed2d6
#
_entry.id   5911e6f98b704eacfa9c884e7c8ed2d6
#
_cell.length_a   1.000
_cell.length_b   1.000
_cell.length_c   1.000
_cell.angle_alpha   90.00
_cell.angle_beta   90.00
_cell.angle_gamma   90.00
#
_symmetry.space_group_name_H-M   'P 1'
#
loop_
_entity.id
_entity.type
_entity.pdbx_description
1 polymer ?
#
loop_
_entity_poly.entity_id
_entity_poly.type
_entity_poly.pdbx_seq_one_letter_code
_entity_poly.pdbx_strand_id
1 'polypeptide(L)'
;SAPGNPSSGGRGLGSGDGDQILINGKRIAGKNNSASGQLDRIPAAQVREFQIIRGTSGDLDVRGSGQIVNVILLEELSSSSISYEASIERYQDQNFRPGGTLSLSGQRGDLDYLFVARSQPRYNVSIGDEYSVLGDFSLNDLVLETRTRDQMVNELSMNLGYELSVNSSVRMNALYAIQDDPTDVERYTTNLRVVPNTVMSEREAIPSDRDNWEIGGDYELNLGNGQRFKLLAIANQDNRASVRERFLLLDDNSEEKNLYLGNTNVTEEQIVRGSYTMNVFGGQSVEFGLERAQ
;
A
#
# COMPACT_ATOMS: atom_id res chain seq x y z
N SER A 1 -23.53 9.62 6.73
CA SER A 1 -22.20 10.24 6.93
C SER A 1 -21.46 10.24 5.62
N ALA A 2 -21.00 11.41 5.17
CA ALA A 2 -20.28 11.58 3.93
C ALA A 2 -19.00 10.70 3.91
N PRO A 3 -18.65 10.10 2.77
CA PRO A 3 -17.39 9.37 2.64
C PRO A 3 -16.24 10.35 2.83
N GLY A 4 -15.33 10.01 3.72
CA GLY A 4 -14.13 10.78 4.00
C GLY A 4 -13.35 11.05 2.73
N ASN A 5 -13.07 12.31 2.51
CA ASN A 5 -12.23 12.83 1.45
C ASN A 5 -10.85 12.13 1.54
N PRO A 6 -10.34 11.48 0.48
CA PRO A 6 -8.98 10.99 0.52
C PRO A 6 -8.06 12.22 0.67
N SER A 7 -7.30 12.25 1.73
CA SER A 7 -6.29 13.27 1.97
C SER A 7 -5.43 13.39 0.72
N SER A 8 -5.43 14.56 0.11
CA SER A 8 -4.53 14.92 -0.98
C SER A 8 -3.11 14.80 -0.44
N GLY A 9 -2.46 13.67 -0.66
CA GLY A 9 -1.05 13.50 -0.37
C GLY A 9 -0.28 14.58 -1.13
N GLY A 10 0.41 15.46 -0.42
CA GLY A 10 1.23 16.50 -1.02
C GLY A 10 2.25 15.88 -1.96
N ARG A 11 2.48 16.52 -3.11
CA ARG A 11 3.55 16.15 -4.03
C ARG A 11 4.89 16.36 -3.34
N GLY A 12 5.75 15.32 -3.29
CA GLY A 12 7.07 15.37 -2.66
C GLY A 12 7.22 14.45 -1.43
N LEU A 13 8.46 14.17 -1.05
CA LEU A 13 8.84 13.25 0.03
C LEU A 13 8.70 13.86 1.45
N GLY A 14 8.14 15.05 1.59
CA GLY A 14 8.19 15.83 2.83
C GLY A 14 6.95 15.79 3.74
N SER A 15 5.85 15.13 3.39
CA SER A 15 4.58 15.29 4.10
C SER A 15 4.06 14.00 4.77
N GLY A 16 4.89 13.33 5.54
CA GLY A 16 4.46 12.19 6.35
C GLY A 16 4.94 12.36 7.78
N ASP A 17 4.08 12.87 8.66
CA ASP A 17 4.30 12.92 10.12
C ASP A 17 3.94 11.56 10.75
N GLY A 18 4.43 10.48 10.14
CA GLY A 18 4.26 9.10 10.60
C GLY A 18 5.57 8.51 11.10
N ASP A 19 5.49 7.42 11.86
CA ASP A 19 6.64 6.66 12.31
C ASP A 19 7.57 6.34 11.14
N GLN A 20 8.84 6.73 11.27
CA GLN A 20 9.83 6.48 10.21
C GLN A 20 10.40 5.08 10.40
N ILE A 21 10.41 4.32 9.31
CA ILE A 21 10.96 2.97 9.31
C ILE A 21 12.25 2.96 8.49
N LEU A 22 13.30 2.42 9.11
CA LEU A 22 14.58 2.17 8.47
C LEU A 22 14.82 0.66 8.37
N ILE A 23 15.53 0.24 7.35
CA ILE A 23 16.03 -1.13 7.25
C ILE A 23 17.56 -1.06 7.24
N ASN A 24 18.20 -1.75 8.20
CA ASN A 24 19.65 -1.71 8.43
C ASN A 24 20.18 -0.26 8.55
N GLY A 25 19.44 0.62 9.29
CA GLY A 25 19.82 2.01 9.50
C GLY A 25 19.56 2.94 8.31
N LYS A 26 19.04 2.45 7.20
CA LYS A 26 18.87 3.21 5.96
C LYS A 26 17.39 3.39 5.61
N ARG A 27 17.02 4.59 5.17
CA ARG A 27 15.67 4.89 4.69
C ARG A 27 15.50 4.36 3.28
N ILE A 28 14.33 3.78 3.01
CA ILE A 28 14.01 3.27 1.69
C ILE A 28 13.40 4.39 0.84
N ALA A 29 13.86 4.47 -0.39
CA ALA A 29 13.32 5.38 -1.38
C ALA A 29 12.04 4.78 -1.98
N GLY A 30 10.87 5.32 -1.63
CA GLY A 30 9.59 4.88 -2.17
C GLY A 30 8.44 5.65 -1.54
N LYS A 31 7.38 5.83 -2.28
CA LYS A 31 6.15 6.49 -1.84
C LYS A 31 5.00 5.49 -1.67
N ASN A 32 4.75 4.66 -2.69
CA ASN A 32 3.82 3.53 -2.63
C ASN A 32 4.47 2.30 -2.01
N ASN A 33 5.77 2.14 -2.21
CA ASN A 33 6.62 1.18 -1.53
C ASN A 33 7.01 1.74 -0.14
N SER A 34 6.01 2.17 0.62
CA SER A 34 6.20 2.76 1.94
C SER A 34 6.90 1.78 2.88
N ALA A 35 7.62 2.30 3.86
CA ALA A 35 8.35 1.49 4.83
C ALA A 35 7.43 0.50 5.59
N SER A 36 6.18 0.88 5.88
CA SER A 36 5.18 -0.03 6.45
C SER A 36 4.82 -1.16 5.50
N GLY A 37 4.58 -0.86 4.22
CA GLY A 37 4.34 -1.89 3.19
C GLY A 37 5.53 -2.81 2.98
N GLN A 38 6.75 -2.36 3.25
CA GLN A 38 7.94 -3.21 3.19
C GLN A 38 8.09 -4.11 4.41
N LEU A 39 7.71 -3.65 5.60
CA LEU A 39 7.67 -4.51 6.79
C LEU A 39 6.77 -5.72 6.60
N ASP A 40 5.61 -5.52 5.97
CA ASP A 40 4.68 -6.61 5.67
C ASP A 40 5.27 -7.67 4.72
N ARG A 41 6.35 -7.34 4.00
CA ARG A 41 7.02 -8.21 3.02
C ARG A 41 8.27 -8.87 3.56
N ILE A 42 8.83 -8.38 4.67
CA ILE A 42 10.02 -8.96 5.29
C ILE A 42 9.56 -10.10 6.19
N PRO A 43 9.92 -11.37 5.89
CA PRO A 43 9.60 -12.47 6.76
C PRO A 43 10.21 -12.27 8.15
N ALA A 44 9.43 -12.53 9.20
CA ALA A 44 9.90 -12.37 10.58
C ALA A 44 11.20 -13.19 10.86
N ALA A 45 11.36 -14.31 10.17
CA ALA A 45 12.58 -15.14 10.25
C ALA A 45 13.86 -14.45 9.76
N GLN A 46 13.73 -13.35 9.01
CA GLN A 46 14.88 -12.57 8.51
C GLN A 46 15.18 -11.35 9.38
N VAL A 47 14.37 -11.07 10.39
CA VAL A 47 14.56 -9.95 11.30
C VAL A 47 15.40 -10.43 12.50
N ARG A 48 16.54 -9.78 12.73
CA ARG A 48 17.35 -10.00 13.92
C ARG A 48 16.78 -9.28 15.13
N GLU A 49 16.45 -7.99 14.95
CA GLU A 49 15.91 -7.15 16.01
C GLU A 49 15.22 -5.90 15.46
N PHE A 50 14.36 -5.32 16.27
CA PHE A 50 13.78 -4.00 16.06
C PHE A 50 14.42 -3.01 17.03
N GLN A 51 14.97 -1.92 16.51
CA GLN A 51 15.51 -0.82 17.31
C GLN A 51 14.54 0.35 17.27
N ILE A 52 14.02 0.73 18.43
CA ILE A 52 13.16 1.92 18.55
C ILE A 52 14.05 3.09 18.97
N ILE A 53 14.20 4.08 18.10
CA ILE A 53 15.04 5.24 18.30
C ILE A 53 14.14 6.44 18.54
N ARG A 54 14.39 7.16 19.64
CA ARG A 54 13.67 8.38 20.00
C ARG A 54 14.64 9.55 19.96
N GLY A 55 14.29 10.55 19.17
CA GLY A 55 15.13 11.76 18.99
C GLY A 55 16.01 11.67 17.73
N THR A 56 16.74 12.75 17.45
CA THR A 56 17.65 12.83 16.30
C THR A 56 18.96 12.11 16.63
N SER A 57 19.28 11.08 15.86
CA SER A 57 20.61 10.44 15.87
C SER A 57 21.37 10.92 14.62
N GLY A 58 22.52 11.54 14.81
CA GLY A 58 23.32 12.13 13.74
C GLY A 58 23.84 11.11 12.71
N ASP A 59 23.82 9.82 13.04
CA ASP A 59 24.34 8.76 12.19
C ASP A 59 23.26 8.09 11.33
N LEU A 60 21.98 8.40 11.56
CA LEU A 60 20.87 7.81 10.83
C LEU A 60 20.23 8.83 9.88
N ASP A 61 19.74 8.36 8.74
CA ASP A 61 19.01 9.17 7.73
C ASP A 61 17.59 9.51 8.23
N VAL A 62 17.55 10.35 9.28
CA VAL A 62 16.31 10.64 10.01
C VAL A 62 15.90 12.09 9.85
N ARG A 63 14.63 12.33 9.60
CA ARG A 63 14.03 13.68 9.54
C ARG A 63 12.88 13.78 10.53
N GLY A 64 12.94 14.82 11.36
CA GLY A 64 11.87 15.15 12.31
C GLY A 64 12.06 14.56 13.70
N SER A 65 11.11 14.85 14.59
CA SER A 65 11.12 14.47 16.02
C SER A 65 10.30 13.22 16.34
N GLY A 66 9.89 12.47 15.32
CA GLY A 66 9.07 11.27 15.47
C GLY A 66 9.83 10.06 16.01
N GLN A 67 9.10 9.02 16.34
CA GLN A 67 9.66 7.71 16.68
C GLN A 67 10.15 7.03 15.40
N ILE A 68 11.33 6.41 15.48
CA ILE A 68 11.93 5.69 14.34
C ILE A 68 12.01 4.22 14.72
N VAL A 69 11.58 3.37 13.81
CA VAL A 69 11.74 1.93 13.92
C VAL A 69 12.80 1.49 12.93
N ASN A 70 13.97 1.08 13.42
CA ASN A 70 15.01 0.51 12.58
C ASN A 70 14.94 -1.02 12.65
N VAL A 71 14.67 -1.64 11.53
CA VAL A 71 14.61 -3.09 11.39
C VAL A 71 15.99 -3.60 10.99
N ILE A 72 16.62 -4.34 11.88
CA ILE A 72 17.91 -4.96 11.60
C ILE A 72 17.66 -6.38 11.09
N LEU A 73 18.06 -6.63 9.88
CA LEU A 73 17.99 -7.96 9.27
C LEU A 73 19.14 -8.83 9.76
N LEU A 74 18.97 -10.14 9.67
CA LEU A 74 20.04 -11.10 9.94
C LEU A 74 21.16 -10.91 8.92
N GLU A 75 22.32 -10.48 9.42
CA GLU A 75 23.57 -10.45 8.66
C GLU A 75 24.23 -11.82 8.78
N GLU A 76 23.84 -12.76 7.95
CA GLU A 76 24.66 -13.97 7.77
C GLU A 76 25.65 -13.70 6.65
N LEU A 77 26.92 -13.66 6.98
CA LEU A 77 28.04 -13.50 6.05
C LEU A 77 27.89 -14.50 4.88
N SER A 78 27.58 -14.01 3.70
CA SER A 78 27.43 -14.74 2.42
C SER A 78 26.41 -15.89 2.39
N SER A 79 25.29 -15.81 3.08
CA SER A 79 24.22 -16.78 2.97
C SER A 79 23.01 -16.24 2.22
N SER A 80 22.38 -17.11 1.43
CA SER A 80 21.08 -16.84 0.83
C SER A 80 20.02 -17.58 1.64
N SER A 81 18.89 -16.95 1.87
CA SER A 81 17.72 -17.53 2.51
C SER A 81 16.53 -17.53 1.56
N ILE A 82 15.84 -18.66 1.48
CA ILE A 82 14.55 -18.76 0.80
C ILE A 82 13.51 -19.02 1.88
N SER A 83 12.49 -18.19 1.94
CA SER A 83 11.34 -18.36 2.81
C SER A 83 10.08 -18.50 1.95
N TYR A 84 9.21 -19.41 2.34
CA TYR A 84 7.89 -19.54 1.72
C TYR A 84 6.82 -19.68 2.80
N GLU A 85 5.69 -19.08 2.54
CA GLU A 85 4.48 -19.19 3.34
C GLU A 85 3.33 -19.52 2.41
N ALA A 86 2.51 -20.50 2.77
CA ALA A 86 1.26 -20.79 2.10
C ALA A 86 0.14 -20.68 3.12
N SER A 87 -0.93 -20.00 2.75
CA SER A 87 -2.09 -19.80 3.60
C SER A 87 -3.38 -20.22 2.87
N ILE A 88 -4.36 -20.66 3.64
CA ILE A 88 -5.73 -20.83 3.19
C ILE A 88 -6.61 -20.16 4.23
N GLU A 89 -7.30 -19.11 3.81
CA GLU A 89 -8.24 -18.39 4.66
C GLU A 89 -9.66 -18.93 4.45
N ARG A 90 -10.38 -19.20 5.56
CA ARG A 90 -11.79 -19.56 5.54
C ARG A 90 -12.61 -18.37 6.05
N TYR A 91 -13.56 -17.93 5.26
CA TYR A 91 -14.44 -16.82 5.57
C TYR A 91 -15.79 -17.27 6.16
N GLN A 92 -16.58 -16.30 6.65
CA GLN A 92 -17.84 -16.58 7.36
C GLN A 92 -18.87 -17.32 6.51
N ASP A 93 -18.91 -17.06 5.22
CA ASP A 93 -19.75 -17.73 4.22
C ASP A 93 -19.19 -19.09 3.77
N GLN A 94 -18.15 -19.59 4.47
CA GLN A 94 -17.44 -20.85 4.22
C GLN A 94 -16.64 -20.93 2.94
N ASN A 95 -16.48 -19.84 2.22
CA ASN A 95 -15.55 -19.76 1.12
C ASN A 95 -14.09 -19.85 1.59
N PHE A 96 -13.26 -20.47 0.77
CA PHE A 96 -11.82 -20.62 1.00
C PHE A 96 -11.05 -19.84 -0.07
N ARG A 97 -10.04 -19.10 0.37
CA ARG A 97 -9.14 -18.38 -0.52
C ARG A 97 -7.70 -18.75 -0.20
N PRO A 98 -6.95 -19.31 -1.17
CA PRO A 98 -5.54 -19.58 -1.00
C PRO A 98 -4.72 -18.29 -1.15
N GLY A 99 -3.63 -18.22 -0.42
CA GLY A 99 -2.64 -17.14 -0.50
C GLY A 99 -1.24 -17.68 -0.25
N GLY A 100 -0.24 -16.84 -0.42
CA GLY A 100 1.12 -17.20 -0.10
C GLY A 100 2.14 -16.14 -0.42
N THR A 101 3.33 -16.32 0.15
CA THR A 101 4.49 -15.46 -0.04
C THR A 101 5.71 -16.32 -0.29
N LEU A 102 6.51 -15.96 -1.27
CA LEU A 102 7.83 -16.51 -1.53
C LEU A 102 8.83 -15.36 -1.45
N SER A 103 9.87 -15.52 -0.66
CA SER A 103 10.95 -14.55 -0.57
C SER A 103 12.32 -15.19 -0.71
N LEU A 104 13.21 -14.47 -1.38
CA LEU A 104 14.63 -14.78 -1.51
C LEU A 104 15.41 -13.57 -1.03
N SER A 105 16.23 -13.74 -0.01
CA SER A 105 17.09 -12.69 0.51
C SER A 105 18.50 -13.19 0.74
N GLY A 106 19.44 -12.28 0.82
CA GLY A 106 20.81 -12.63 1.16
C GLY A 106 21.78 -11.51 0.91
N GLN A 107 23.02 -11.80 1.25
CA GLN A 107 24.18 -10.98 0.97
C GLN A 107 25.23 -11.79 0.22
N ARG A 108 25.84 -11.20 -0.80
CA ARG A 108 26.94 -11.79 -1.55
C ARG A 108 28.02 -10.75 -1.81
N GLY A 109 29.05 -10.76 -0.99
CA GLY A 109 30.05 -9.68 -1.00
C GLY A 109 29.39 -8.36 -0.63
N ASP A 110 29.55 -7.37 -1.50
CA ASP A 110 29.01 -6.01 -1.29
C ASP A 110 27.55 -5.85 -1.77
N LEU A 111 26.91 -6.92 -2.22
CA LEU A 111 25.54 -6.95 -2.72
C LEU A 111 24.57 -7.52 -1.69
N ASP A 112 23.62 -6.73 -1.23
CA ASP A 112 22.44 -7.14 -0.48
C ASP A 112 21.24 -7.24 -1.42
N TYR A 113 20.40 -8.25 -1.23
CA TYR A 113 19.21 -8.42 -2.05
C TYR A 113 18.04 -9.01 -1.27
N LEU A 114 16.84 -8.58 -1.65
CA LEU A 114 15.56 -9.13 -1.22
C LEU A 114 14.60 -9.11 -2.41
N PHE A 115 14.08 -10.28 -2.78
CA PHE A 115 13.01 -10.46 -3.76
C PHE A 115 11.82 -11.08 -3.05
N VAL A 116 10.62 -10.55 -3.30
CA VAL A 116 9.39 -11.09 -2.75
C VAL A 116 8.34 -11.21 -3.84
N ALA A 117 7.69 -12.38 -3.89
CA ALA A 117 6.48 -12.61 -4.66
C ALA A 117 5.36 -12.97 -3.69
N ARG A 118 4.24 -12.25 -3.75
CA ARG A 118 3.11 -12.40 -2.84
C ARG A 118 1.81 -12.49 -3.62
N SER A 119 0.95 -13.42 -3.21
CA SER A 119 -0.43 -13.50 -3.65
C SER A 119 -1.32 -13.57 -2.41
N GLN A 120 -2.16 -12.55 -2.22
CA GLN A 120 -2.98 -12.43 -1.02
C GLN A 120 -4.43 -12.15 -1.37
N PRO A 121 -5.35 -13.03 -0.96
CA PRO A 121 -6.78 -12.77 -1.06
C PRO A 121 -7.22 -11.76 -0.01
N ARG A 122 -8.23 -10.97 -0.36
CA ARG A 122 -8.99 -10.12 0.56
C ARG A 122 -10.46 -10.29 0.25
N TYR A 123 -11.08 -11.24 0.93
CA TYR A 123 -12.48 -11.54 0.75
C TYR A 123 -13.30 -10.95 1.89
N ASN A 124 -14.43 -10.34 1.58
CA ASN A 124 -15.32 -9.79 2.59
C ASN A 124 -16.77 -9.85 2.12
N VAL A 125 -17.65 -10.35 2.99
CA VAL A 125 -19.09 -10.27 2.82
C VAL A 125 -19.65 -9.39 3.93
N SER A 126 -20.35 -8.33 3.53
CA SER A 126 -21.07 -7.47 4.46
C SER A 126 -22.58 -7.55 4.20
N ILE A 127 -23.35 -7.72 5.25
CA ILE A 127 -24.81 -7.72 5.23
C ILE A 127 -25.26 -6.54 6.09
N GLY A 128 -26.14 -5.71 5.55
CA GLY A 128 -26.68 -4.55 6.22
C GLY A 128 -28.17 -4.43 6.00
N ASP A 129 -28.83 -3.86 6.97
CA ASP A 129 -30.22 -3.42 6.91
C ASP A 129 -30.32 -1.92 7.21
N GLU A 130 -31.11 -1.22 6.44
CA GLU A 130 -31.34 0.22 6.59
C GLU A 130 -32.84 0.51 6.57
N TYR A 131 -33.31 1.21 7.59
CA TYR A 131 -34.67 1.72 7.65
C TYR A 131 -34.67 3.20 7.33
N SER A 132 -35.39 3.61 6.29
CA SER A 132 -35.70 5.00 6.05
C SER A 132 -37.01 5.39 6.71
N VAL A 133 -37.10 6.64 7.20
CA VAL A 133 -38.29 7.19 7.83
C VAL A 133 -38.67 8.53 7.18
N LEU A 134 -39.94 8.86 7.20
CA LEU A 134 -40.44 10.14 6.75
C LEU A 134 -40.23 11.23 7.81
N GLY A 135 -40.53 12.49 7.48
CA GLY A 135 -40.38 13.60 8.41
C GLY A 135 -41.26 13.53 9.67
N ASP A 136 -42.32 12.72 9.65
CA ASP A 136 -43.17 12.38 10.79
C ASP A 136 -42.75 11.12 11.54
N PHE A 137 -41.56 10.59 11.23
CA PHE A 137 -40.99 9.35 11.78
C PHE A 137 -41.75 8.06 11.42
N SER A 138 -42.72 8.10 10.52
CA SER A 138 -43.33 6.89 9.98
C SER A 138 -42.31 6.13 9.08
N LEU A 139 -42.43 4.79 9.06
CA LEU A 139 -41.54 3.94 8.24
C LEU A 139 -41.80 4.21 6.74
N ASN A 140 -40.74 4.36 5.97
CA ASN A 140 -40.77 4.54 4.54
C ASN A 140 -40.34 3.29 3.81
N ASP A 141 -39.06 2.90 3.91
CA ASP A 141 -38.51 1.73 3.26
C ASP A 141 -37.62 0.92 4.20
N LEU A 142 -37.54 -0.37 3.94
CA LEU A 142 -36.50 -1.26 4.46
C LEU A 142 -35.61 -1.71 3.30
N VAL A 143 -34.33 -1.45 3.39
CA VAL A 143 -33.30 -1.91 2.43
C VAL A 143 -32.49 -2.99 3.09
N LEU A 144 -32.44 -4.17 2.47
CA LEU A 144 -31.53 -5.25 2.81
C LEU A 144 -30.46 -5.32 1.72
N GLU A 145 -29.20 -5.20 2.11
CA GLU A 145 -28.07 -5.23 1.18
C GLU A 145 -27.06 -6.29 1.58
N THR A 146 -26.67 -7.12 0.64
CA THR A 146 -25.51 -8.03 0.75
C THR A 146 -24.47 -7.56 -0.25
N ARG A 147 -23.26 -7.30 0.23
CA ARG A 147 -22.12 -6.90 -0.58
C ARG A 147 -21.00 -7.91 -0.42
N THR A 148 -20.58 -8.50 -1.53
CA THR A 148 -19.47 -9.44 -1.59
C THR A 148 -18.32 -8.79 -2.35
N ARG A 149 -17.16 -8.69 -1.71
CA ARG A 149 -15.92 -8.26 -2.33
C ARG A 149 -14.95 -9.44 -2.35
N ASP A 150 -14.49 -9.80 -3.53
CA ASP A 150 -13.56 -10.92 -3.74
C ASP A 150 -12.29 -10.40 -4.41
N GLN A 151 -11.40 -9.86 -3.60
CA GLN A 151 -10.19 -9.19 -4.06
C GLN A 151 -9.00 -10.15 -4.02
N MET A 152 -8.16 -10.11 -5.06
CA MET A 152 -6.86 -10.77 -5.11
C MET A 152 -5.77 -9.73 -5.38
N VAL A 153 -4.73 -9.71 -4.55
CA VAL A 153 -3.55 -8.85 -4.73
C VAL A 153 -2.36 -9.74 -5.06
N ASN A 154 -1.77 -9.55 -6.23
CA ASN A 154 -0.53 -10.19 -6.64
C ASN A 154 0.56 -9.14 -6.73
N GLU A 155 1.69 -9.38 -6.07
CA GLU A 155 2.74 -8.40 -5.90
C GLU A 155 4.12 -9.03 -6.11
N LEU A 156 4.97 -8.32 -6.83
CA LEU A 156 6.41 -8.59 -6.96
C LEU A 156 7.16 -7.39 -6.44
N SER A 157 8.12 -7.60 -5.55
CA SER A 157 9.00 -6.54 -5.07
C SER A 157 10.46 -6.98 -5.04
N MET A 158 11.34 -6.00 -5.18
CA MET A 158 12.78 -6.17 -5.18
C MET A 158 13.43 -5.02 -4.42
N ASN A 159 14.39 -5.36 -3.57
CA ASN A 159 15.29 -4.39 -2.95
C ASN A 159 16.73 -4.87 -3.15
N LEU A 160 17.58 -4.00 -3.66
CA LEU A 160 18.99 -4.23 -3.87
C LEU A 160 19.80 -3.14 -3.18
N GLY A 161 20.87 -3.52 -2.51
CA GLY A 161 21.88 -2.63 -1.96
C GLY A 161 23.26 -3.05 -2.45
N TYR A 162 24.07 -2.10 -2.88
CA TYR A 162 25.44 -2.37 -3.29
C TYR A 162 26.41 -1.35 -2.70
N GLU A 163 27.37 -1.83 -1.92
CA GLU A 163 28.44 -1.01 -1.37
C GLU A 163 29.55 -0.85 -2.41
N LEU A 164 29.60 0.30 -3.08
CA LEU A 164 30.61 0.63 -4.10
C LEU A 164 32.00 0.80 -3.49
N SER A 165 32.03 1.30 -2.26
CA SER A 165 33.23 1.50 -1.46
C SER A 165 32.86 1.67 0.01
N VAL A 166 33.84 1.74 0.91
CA VAL A 166 33.61 2.02 2.35
C VAL A 166 32.88 3.35 2.59
N ASN A 167 32.81 4.22 1.61
CA ASN A 167 32.20 5.55 1.74
C ASN A 167 31.03 5.77 0.78
N SER A 168 30.69 4.82 -0.08
CA SER A 168 29.62 5.04 -1.07
C SER A 168 28.79 3.78 -1.30
N SER A 169 27.49 3.98 -1.41
CA SER A 169 26.52 2.92 -1.69
C SER A 169 25.45 3.35 -2.68
N VAL A 170 24.91 2.38 -3.40
CA VAL A 170 23.75 2.51 -4.28
C VAL A 170 22.67 1.57 -3.77
N ARG A 171 21.43 2.04 -3.74
CA ARG A 171 20.27 1.20 -3.46
C ARG A 171 19.24 1.35 -4.56
N MET A 172 18.53 0.28 -4.84
CA MET A 172 17.44 0.23 -5.79
C MET A 172 16.30 -0.58 -5.21
N ASN A 173 15.10 -0.10 -5.39
CA ASN A 173 13.88 -0.83 -5.06
C ASN A 173 12.91 -0.77 -6.23
N ALA A 174 12.16 -1.84 -6.42
CA ALA A 174 11.09 -1.91 -7.39
C ALA A 174 9.89 -2.63 -6.80
N LEU A 175 8.70 -2.24 -7.24
CA LEU A 175 7.42 -2.84 -6.90
C LEU A 175 6.58 -2.92 -8.16
N TYR A 176 5.90 -4.04 -8.34
CA TYR A 176 4.82 -4.20 -9.30
C TYR A 176 3.68 -4.95 -8.64
N ALA A 177 2.48 -4.41 -8.67
CA ALA A 177 1.32 -5.07 -8.11
C ALA A 177 0.13 -4.98 -9.06
N ILE A 178 -0.61 -6.08 -9.13
CA ILE A 178 -1.89 -6.19 -9.82
C ILE A 178 -2.93 -6.57 -8.78
N GLN A 179 -4.04 -5.87 -8.80
CA GLN A 179 -5.16 -6.11 -7.93
C GLN A 179 -6.42 -6.23 -8.77
N ASP A 180 -7.09 -7.36 -8.63
CA ASP A 180 -8.43 -7.60 -9.13
C ASP A 180 -9.38 -7.48 -7.93
N ASP A 181 -10.39 -6.59 -8.01
CA ASP A 181 -11.26 -6.22 -6.88
C ASP A 181 -12.73 -6.19 -7.29
N PRO A 182 -13.29 -7.30 -7.80
CA PRO A 182 -14.70 -7.38 -8.12
C PRO A 182 -15.55 -7.24 -6.86
N THR A 183 -16.63 -6.47 -6.99
CA THR A 183 -17.63 -6.33 -5.94
C THR A 183 -19.00 -6.60 -6.54
N ASP A 184 -19.74 -7.52 -5.91
CA ASP A 184 -21.13 -7.81 -6.22
C ASP A 184 -22.03 -7.29 -5.09
N VAL A 185 -23.16 -6.70 -5.45
CA VAL A 185 -24.14 -6.19 -4.50
C VAL A 185 -25.51 -6.73 -4.87
N GLU A 186 -26.18 -7.33 -3.92
CA GLU A 186 -27.60 -7.68 -3.98
C GLU A 186 -28.38 -6.79 -3.02
N ARG A 187 -29.45 -6.18 -3.52
CA ARG A 187 -30.26 -5.24 -2.73
C ARG A 187 -31.73 -5.53 -2.91
N TYR A 188 -32.45 -5.57 -1.79
CA TYR A 188 -33.89 -5.71 -1.72
C TYR A 188 -34.46 -4.49 -0.99
N THR A 189 -35.25 -3.68 -1.68
CA THR A 189 -35.93 -2.50 -1.12
C THR A 189 -37.39 -2.80 -0.96
N THR A 190 -37.85 -2.86 0.27
CA THR A 190 -39.27 -3.07 0.61
C THR A 190 -39.93 -1.74 0.91
N ASN A 191 -40.92 -1.36 0.13
CA ASN A 191 -41.74 -0.19 0.39
C ASN A 191 -42.75 -0.51 1.50
N LEU A 192 -42.61 0.15 2.65
CA LEU A 192 -43.44 -0.07 3.83
C LEU A 192 -44.69 0.83 3.88
N ARG A 193 -44.87 1.69 2.88
CA ARG A 193 -45.98 2.66 2.79
C ARG A 193 -47.22 2.11 2.08
N VAL A 194 -47.09 0.97 1.41
CA VAL A 194 -48.16 0.33 0.65
C VAL A 194 -48.55 -1.00 1.24
N VAL A 195 -49.79 -1.40 1.06
CA VAL A 195 -50.32 -2.70 1.57
C VAL A 195 -50.98 -3.43 0.40
N PRO A 196 -50.52 -4.64 0.03
CA PRO A 196 -49.34 -5.30 0.55
C PRO A 196 -48.04 -4.57 0.22
N ASN A 197 -46.99 -4.74 1.03
CA ASN A 197 -45.68 -4.18 0.74
C ASN A 197 -45.20 -4.64 -0.64
N THR A 198 -44.54 -3.76 -1.38
CA THR A 198 -43.87 -4.08 -2.63
C THR A 198 -42.36 -4.20 -2.41
N VAL A 199 -41.72 -5.12 -3.11
CA VAL A 199 -40.28 -5.34 -3.05
C VAL A 199 -39.68 -5.05 -4.41
N MET A 200 -38.62 -4.24 -4.43
CA MET A 200 -37.76 -4.01 -5.60
C MET A 200 -36.44 -4.72 -5.37
N SER A 201 -36.04 -5.55 -6.32
CA SER A 201 -34.80 -6.31 -6.25
C SER A 201 -33.80 -5.76 -7.27
N GLU A 202 -32.58 -5.49 -6.81
CA GLU A 202 -31.49 -4.98 -7.65
C GLU A 202 -30.22 -5.81 -7.41
N ARG A 203 -29.44 -5.97 -8.45
CA ARG A 203 -28.04 -6.41 -8.33
C ARG A 203 -27.10 -5.42 -8.95
N GLU A 204 -25.90 -5.28 -8.38
CA GLU A 204 -24.84 -4.50 -8.99
C GLU A 204 -23.61 -5.40 -9.21
N ALA A 205 -22.98 -5.24 -10.37
CA ALA A 205 -21.67 -5.80 -10.67
C ALA A 205 -20.69 -4.64 -10.78
N ILE A 206 -19.59 -4.72 -10.03
CA ILE A 206 -18.57 -3.68 -9.96
C ILE A 206 -17.21 -4.31 -10.16
N PRO A 207 -16.87 -4.78 -11.41
CA PRO A 207 -15.51 -5.15 -11.75
C PRO A 207 -14.59 -3.93 -11.56
N SER A 208 -13.47 -4.17 -10.90
CA SER A 208 -12.49 -3.14 -10.61
C SER A 208 -11.09 -3.72 -10.67
N ASP A 209 -10.24 -3.12 -11.47
CA ASP A 209 -8.86 -3.51 -11.67
C ASP A 209 -7.94 -2.36 -11.23
N ARG A 210 -6.82 -2.74 -10.65
CA ARG A 210 -5.73 -1.81 -10.35
C ARG A 210 -4.40 -2.45 -10.65
N ASP A 211 -3.56 -1.73 -11.36
CA ASP A 211 -2.15 -2.05 -11.47
C ASP A 211 -1.30 -0.85 -11.06
N ASN A 212 -0.23 -1.13 -10.39
CA ASN A 212 0.72 -0.10 -10.01
C ASN A 212 2.16 -0.61 -10.06
N TRP A 213 3.05 0.28 -10.43
CA TRP A 213 4.48 0.03 -10.35
C TRP A 213 5.21 1.22 -9.75
N GLU A 214 6.32 0.94 -9.12
CA GLU A 214 7.24 1.92 -8.58
C GLU A 214 8.67 1.44 -8.74
N ILE A 215 9.55 2.33 -9.17
CA ILE A 215 10.99 2.13 -9.15
C ILE A 215 11.59 3.31 -8.40
N GLY A 216 12.41 3.02 -7.40
CA GLY A 216 13.15 4.00 -6.64
C GLY A 216 14.62 3.62 -6.55
N GLY A 217 15.47 4.60 -6.32
CA GLY A 217 16.86 4.36 -6.07
C GLY A 217 17.54 5.55 -5.44
N ASP A 218 18.61 5.30 -4.73
CA ASP A 218 19.46 6.35 -4.18
C ASP A 218 20.95 5.99 -4.25
N TYR A 219 21.75 7.03 -4.35
CA TYR A 219 23.18 6.99 -4.22
C TYR A 219 23.60 7.84 -3.02
N GLU A 220 24.42 7.29 -2.16
CA GLU A 220 24.97 7.97 -1.00
C GLU A 220 26.50 7.95 -1.05
N LEU A 221 27.10 9.12 -0.75
CA LEU A 221 28.55 9.30 -0.66
C LEU A 221 28.91 10.03 0.64
N ASN A 222 29.63 9.37 1.52
CA ASN A 222 30.19 9.93 2.75
C ASN A 222 31.58 10.50 2.46
N LEU A 223 31.71 11.82 2.57
CA LEU A 223 32.96 12.53 2.28
C LEU A 223 33.89 12.66 3.50
N GLY A 224 33.46 12.10 4.65
CA GLY A 224 34.15 12.26 5.93
C GLY A 224 33.77 13.56 6.66
N ASN A 225 34.18 13.68 7.93
CA ASN A 225 33.90 14.85 8.79
C ASN A 225 32.44 15.24 8.91
N GLY A 226 31.53 14.25 8.81
CA GLY A 226 30.07 14.45 8.84
C GLY A 226 29.49 15.09 7.58
N GLN A 227 30.25 15.04 6.48
CA GLN A 227 29.76 15.49 5.16
C GLN A 227 29.20 14.31 4.39
N ARG A 228 28.00 14.45 3.86
CA ARG A 228 27.29 13.42 3.10
C ARG A 228 26.55 14.04 1.92
N PHE A 229 26.74 13.45 0.76
CA PHE A 229 25.96 13.73 -0.43
C PHE A 229 24.99 12.57 -0.69
N LYS A 230 23.73 12.88 -1.02
CA LYS A 230 22.71 11.89 -1.40
C LYS A 230 21.96 12.37 -2.63
N LEU A 231 21.80 11.46 -3.59
CA LEU A 231 20.94 11.61 -4.75
C LEU A 231 19.85 10.53 -4.67
N LEU A 232 18.60 10.91 -4.89
CA LEU A 232 17.44 10.01 -4.86
C LEU A 232 16.60 10.26 -6.11
N ALA A 233 16.09 9.18 -6.70
CA ALA A 233 15.12 9.22 -7.78
C ALA A 233 14.01 8.20 -7.54
N ILE A 234 12.75 8.59 -7.84
CA ILE A 234 11.57 7.72 -7.78
C ILE A 234 10.72 7.98 -9.01
N ALA A 235 10.19 6.92 -9.60
CA ALA A 235 9.14 6.97 -10.60
C ALA A 235 8.08 5.94 -10.26
N ASN A 236 6.81 6.33 -10.35
CA ASN A 236 5.69 5.44 -10.10
C ASN A 236 4.49 5.75 -11.00
N GLN A 237 3.63 4.77 -11.14
CA GLN A 237 2.33 4.89 -11.79
C GLN A 237 1.33 4.01 -11.07
N ASP A 238 0.11 4.52 -10.91
CA ASP A 238 -1.05 3.82 -10.33
C ASP A 238 -2.22 3.98 -11.31
N ASN A 239 -2.65 2.88 -11.91
CA ASN A 239 -3.80 2.80 -12.82
C ASN A 239 -4.95 2.14 -12.10
N ARG A 240 -6.12 2.74 -12.15
CA ARG A 240 -7.36 2.18 -11.62
C ARG A 240 -8.46 2.29 -12.63
N ALA A 241 -9.13 1.20 -12.89
CA ALA A 241 -10.33 1.16 -13.71
C ALA A 241 -11.44 0.45 -12.94
N SER A 242 -12.64 0.99 -13.01
CA SER A 242 -13.83 0.34 -12.46
C SER A 242 -15.05 0.63 -13.33
N VAL A 243 -15.92 -0.35 -13.43
CA VAL A 243 -17.22 -0.23 -14.07
C VAL A 243 -18.27 -0.62 -13.04
N ARG A 244 -19.29 0.20 -12.85
CA ARG A 244 -20.44 -0.11 -12.01
C ARG A 244 -21.66 -0.28 -12.90
N GLU A 245 -22.22 -1.46 -12.90
CA GLU A 245 -23.46 -1.79 -13.60
C GLU A 245 -24.50 -2.20 -12.57
N ARG A 246 -25.71 -1.60 -12.67
CA ARG A 246 -26.83 -1.97 -11.83
C ARG A 246 -27.99 -2.43 -12.70
N PHE A 247 -28.61 -3.50 -12.24
CA PHE A 247 -29.72 -4.16 -12.90
C PHE A 247 -30.90 -4.24 -11.93
N LEU A 248 -32.07 -3.84 -12.41
CA LEU A 248 -33.33 -4.13 -11.77
C LEU A 248 -33.76 -5.56 -12.15
N LEU A 249 -34.11 -6.38 -11.18
CA LEU A 249 -34.61 -7.74 -11.38
C LEU A 249 -36.14 -7.67 -11.47
N LEU A 250 -36.68 -8.12 -12.59
CA LEU A 250 -38.13 -8.10 -12.84
C LEU A 250 -38.78 -9.44 -12.42
N ASP A 251 -40.09 -9.44 -12.23
CA ASP A 251 -40.88 -10.60 -11.77
C ASP A 251 -40.79 -11.81 -12.72
N ASP A 252 -40.48 -11.56 -14.01
CA ASP A 252 -40.29 -12.60 -15.03
C ASP A 252 -38.85 -13.16 -15.07
N ASN A 253 -38.00 -12.81 -14.10
CA ASN A 253 -36.58 -13.08 -14.02
C ASN A 253 -35.74 -12.45 -15.13
N SER A 254 -36.27 -11.48 -15.85
CA SER A 254 -35.47 -10.64 -16.74
C SER A 254 -34.78 -9.52 -15.97
N GLU A 255 -33.76 -8.94 -16.59
CA GLU A 255 -32.98 -7.87 -16.00
C GLU A 255 -33.03 -6.61 -16.86
N GLU A 256 -33.22 -5.47 -16.22
CA GLU A 256 -33.15 -4.18 -16.88
C GLU A 256 -31.97 -3.38 -16.32
N LYS A 257 -30.98 -3.06 -17.16
CA LYS A 257 -29.83 -2.24 -16.77
C LYS A 257 -30.28 -0.79 -16.59
N ASN A 258 -30.20 -0.27 -15.37
CA ASN A 258 -30.61 1.09 -15.03
C ASN A 258 -29.44 2.00 -14.62
N LEU A 259 -28.22 1.48 -14.49
CA LEU A 259 -27.00 2.26 -14.24
C LEU A 259 -25.82 1.64 -15.00
N TYR A 260 -25.03 2.52 -15.63
CA TYR A 260 -23.69 2.23 -16.11
C TYR A 260 -22.79 3.41 -15.76
N LEU A 261 -21.72 3.16 -15.02
CA LEU A 261 -20.73 4.15 -14.65
C LEU A 261 -19.34 3.58 -14.82
N GLY A 262 -18.57 4.10 -15.77
CA GLY A 262 -17.15 3.80 -15.94
C GLY A 262 -16.29 4.87 -15.29
N ASN A 263 -15.26 4.46 -14.58
CA ASN A 263 -14.26 5.34 -14.00
C ASN A 263 -12.86 4.79 -14.28
N THR A 264 -11.99 5.66 -14.78
CA THR A 264 -10.57 5.36 -14.98
C THR A 264 -9.75 6.49 -14.40
N ASN A 265 -8.77 6.14 -13.59
CA ASN A 265 -7.84 7.09 -12.99
C ASN A 265 -6.41 6.60 -13.18
N VAL A 266 -5.56 7.47 -13.68
CA VAL A 266 -4.12 7.24 -13.85
C VAL A 266 -3.39 8.31 -13.08
N THR A 267 -2.51 7.89 -12.17
CA THR A 267 -1.66 8.79 -11.41
C THR A 267 -0.22 8.42 -11.67
N GLU A 268 0.58 9.39 -12.11
CA GLU A 268 2.00 9.25 -12.36
C GLU A 268 2.77 10.25 -11.50
N GLU A 269 3.93 9.83 -11.03
CA GLU A 269 4.80 10.72 -10.28
C GLU A 269 6.27 10.41 -10.56
N GLN A 270 7.06 11.45 -10.69
CA GLN A 270 8.51 11.38 -10.82
C GLN A 270 9.13 12.37 -9.84
N ILE A 271 10.05 11.89 -9.02
CA ILE A 271 10.75 12.70 -8.02
C ILE A 271 12.24 12.51 -8.20
N VAL A 272 12.97 13.61 -8.24
CA VAL A 272 14.43 13.60 -8.16
C VAL A 272 14.83 14.59 -7.07
N ARG A 273 15.68 14.14 -6.15
CA ARG A 273 16.17 14.94 -5.03
C ARG A 273 17.67 14.77 -4.87
N GLY A 274 18.40 15.90 -4.79
CA GLY A 274 19.78 15.95 -4.35
C GLY A 274 19.87 16.61 -2.97
N SER A 275 20.66 16.07 -2.04
CA SER A 275 20.93 16.71 -0.76
C SER A 275 22.41 16.60 -0.36
N TYR A 276 22.85 17.60 0.38
CA TYR A 276 24.18 17.67 0.95
C TYR A 276 24.08 18.04 2.43
N THR A 277 24.63 17.20 3.26
CA THR A 277 24.67 17.40 4.71
C THR A 277 26.10 17.73 5.12
N MET A 278 26.29 18.65 6.06
CA MET A 278 27.59 18.96 6.64
C MET A 278 27.48 19.34 8.11
N ASN A 279 28.49 19.03 8.89
CA ASN A 279 28.61 19.49 10.27
C ASN A 279 29.13 20.95 10.29
N VAL A 280 28.44 21.82 10.99
CA VAL A 280 28.76 23.27 11.02
C VAL A 280 29.42 23.69 12.35
N PHE A 281 28.96 23.14 13.49
CA PHE A 281 29.51 23.37 14.83
C PHE A 281 29.35 22.09 15.67
N GLY A 282 30.07 21.97 16.78
CA GLY A 282 30.06 20.77 17.61
C GLY A 282 28.64 20.27 17.92
N GLY A 283 28.26 19.16 17.31
CA GLY A 283 26.97 18.52 17.51
C GLY A 283 25.80 19.06 16.67
N GLN A 284 26.04 19.97 15.72
CA GLN A 284 25.01 20.48 14.80
C GLN A 284 25.34 20.10 13.35
N SER A 285 24.34 19.65 12.59
CA SER A 285 24.44 19.41 11.17
C SER A 285 23.43 20.27 10.39
N VAL A 286 23.82 20.67 9.19
CA VAL A 286 22.95 21.41 8.26
C VAL A 286 22.83 20.60 6.98
N GLU A 287 21.62 20.45 6.48
CA GLU A 287 21.31 19.81 5.21
C GLU A 287 20.76 20.84 4.22
N PHE A 288 21.32 20.87 3.02
CA PHE A 288 20.80 21.59 1.88
C PHE A 288 20.27 20.59 0.86
N GLY A 289 19.09 20.81 0.32
CA GLY A 289 18.53 19.93 -0.69
C GLY A 289 17.74 20.66 -1.75
N LEU A 290 17.71 20.09 -2.94
CA LEU A 290 16.85 20.47 -4.04
C LEU A 290 16.02 19.26 -4.43
N GLU A 291 14.72 19.48 -4.63
CA GLU A 291 13.78 18.46 -5.08
C GLU A 291 12.98 18.96 -6.26
N ARG A 292 12.78 18.10 -7.24
CA ARG A 292 11.82 18.28 -8.31
C ARG A 292 10.84 17.11 -8.27
N ALA A 293 9.55 17.40 -8.15
CA ALA A 293 8.45 16.46 -8.27
C ALA A 293 7.53 16.91 -9.41
N GLN A 294 7.08 15.95 -10.21
CA GLN A 294 6.20 16.19 -11.34
C GLN A 294 5.00 15.26 -11.28
#